data_78e48fbd3c10e0ee25fbf255226fd2e7
#
_entry.id   78e48fbd3c10e0ee25fbf255226fd2e7
#
_cell.length_a   1.000
_cell.length_b   1.000
_cell.length_c   1.000
_cell.angle_alpha   90.00
_cell.angle_beta   90.00
_cell.angle_gamma   90.00
#
_symmetry.space_group_name_H-M   'P 1'
#
loop_
_entity.id
_entity.type
_entity.pdbx_description
1 polymer ?
#
loop_
_entity_poly.entity_id
_entity_poly.type
_entity_poly.pdbx_seq_one_letter_code
_entity_poly.pdbx_strand_id
1 'polypeptide(L)'
;MTFHGVTEADEIINVGVSGPGVMRKALESVHGTDFGTLCNTVKKTAFKITRVGQLVAREASERLGIPFGIIDLSLAPTPAIGDSIADIFVEMGLEKAGAPGTTAALALLNDQVKKGGVMASSYVGGLSGAFIPVSEDQGMIDAVTEGALTLEKLEAMTCVCSVGLDMIAIPGDTKAETISGIIADEAAIGMVNQKTTAVRVIPVVGKGVGETVEFGGLLGYAPIMPVNQFDCSAFVNRKGRIPAPIHSFKN
;
A
#
# COMPACT_ATOMS: atom_id res chain seq x y z
N MET A 1 -9.22 -6.21 1.75
CA MET A 1 -10.08 -7.14 2.50
C MET A 1 -11.22 -6.32 3.10
N THR A 2 -12.44 -6.61 2.73
CA THR A 2 -13.63 -5.90 3.24
C THR A 2 -14.17 -6.66 4.44
N PHE A 3 -14.46 -5.94 5.52
CA PHE A 3 -15.05 -6.54 6.72
C PHE A 3 -16.54 -6.22 6.74
N HIS A 4 -17.34 -7.26 6.72
CA HIS A 4 -18.77 -7.18 6.93
C HIS A 4 -19.12 -7.79 8.28
N GLY A 5 -20.19 -7.31 8.87
CA GLY A 5 -20.75 -7.91 10.08
C GLY A 5 -21.32 -9.30 9.81
N VAL A 6 -21.45 -10.09 10.83
CA VAL A 6 -22.01 -11.46 10.77
C VAL A 6 -23.52 -11.51 10.42
N THR A 7 -24.15 -10.34 10.31
CA THR A 7 -25.57 -10.19 9.94
C THR A 7 -25.77 -9.81 8.47
N GLU A 8 -24.69 -9.81 7.70
CA GLU A 8 -24.73 -9.47 6.27
C GLU A 8 -25.38 -10.57 5.43
N ALA A 9 -25.80 -10.21 4.23
CA ALA A 9 -26.33 -11.16 3.26
C ALA A 9 -25.27 -12.19 2.85
N ASP A 10 -25.69 -13.41 2.49
CA ASP A 10 -24.79 -14.48 2.01
C ASP A 10 -24.04 -14.09 0.73
N GLU A 11 -24.63 -13.21 -0.07
CA GLU A 11 -24.06 -12.64 -1.29
C GLU A 11 -24.06 -11.12 -1.22
N ILE A 12 -22.95 -10.48 -1.58
CA ILE A 12 -22.81 -9.01 -1.57
C ILE A 12 -21.85 -8.55 -2.64
N ILE A 13 -22.12 -7.40 -3.26
CA ILE A 13 -21.26 -6.75 -4.23
C ILE A 13 -20.43 -5.69 -3.53
N ASN A 14 -19.12 -5.84 -3.55
CA ASN A 14 -18.17 -4.80 -3.13
C ASN A 14 -17.37 -4.33 -4.36
N VAL A 15 -17.04 -3.05 -4.41
CA VAL A 15 -16.34 -2.45 -5.54
C VAL A 15 -15.01 -1.87 -5.07
N GLY A 16 -13.93 -2.32 -5.72
CA GLY A 16 -12.63 -1.68 -5.69
C GLY A 16 -12.37 -1.00 -7.04
N VAL A 17 -11.73 0.15 -7.01
CA VAL A 17 -11.36 0.88 -8.22
C VAL A 17 -9.84 1.00 -8.26
N SER A 18 -9.20 0.45 -9.32
CA SER A 18 -7.80 0.77 -9.57
C SER A 18 -7.70 2.26 -9.94
N GLY A 19 -7.01 3.02 -9.12
CA GLY A 19 -7.01 4.47 -9.19
C GLY A 19 -5.67 5.15 -9.48
N PRO A 20 -4.49 4.46 -9.38
CA PRO A 20 -3.20 5.13 -9.51
C PRO A 20 -3.03 5.88 -10.83
N GLY A 21 -3.34 5.27 -11.95
CA GLY A 21 -3.23 5.90 -13.27
C GLY A 21 -4.14 7.14 -13.43
N VAL A 22 -5.36 7.10 -12.90
CA VAL A 22 -6.27 8.25 -12.89
C VAL A 22 -5.73 9.37 -12.00
N MET A 23 -5.20 9.02 -10.84
CA MET A 23 -4.60 9.97 -9.90
C MET A 23 -3.36 10.63 -10.50
N ARG A 24 -2.43 9.83 -11.05
CA ARG A 24 -1.25 10.32 -11.76
C ARG A 24 -1.64 11.31 -12.85
N LYS A 25 -2.58 10.93 -13.73
CA LYS A 25 -3.02 11.79 -14.84
C LYS A 25 -3.62 13.13 -14.35
N ALA A 26 -4.32 13.13 -13.23
CA ALA A 26 -4.82 14.36 -12.65
C ALA A 26 -3.70 15.25 -12.13
N LEU A 27 -2.66 14.67 -11.52
CA LEU A 27 -1.52 15.40 -10.96
C LEU A 27 -0.58 15.97 -12.02
N GLU A 28 -0.43 15.34 -13.18
CA GLU A 28 0.29 15.91 -14.31
C GLU A 28 -0.16 17.34 -14.65
N SER A 29 -1.46 17.63 -14.51
CA SER A 29 -2.02 18.95 -14.83
C SER A 29 -1.68 20.05 -13.81
N VAL A 30 -1.16 19.67 -12.63
CA VAL A 30 -0.80 20.57 -11.53
C VAL A 30 0.65 20.41 -11.07
N HIS A 31 1.47 19.79 -11.91
CA HIS A 31 2.89 19.60 -11.63
C HIS A 31 3.57 20.92 -11.29
N GLY A 32 4.36 20.97 -10.21
CA GLY A 32 5.07 22.18 -9.76
C GLY A 32 4.22 23.26 -9.12
N THR A 33 2.91 23.04 -8.89
CA THR A 33 2.06 23.97 -8.15
C THR A 33 2.26 23.87 -6.64
N ASP A 34 1.60 24.74 -5.88
CA ASP A 34 1.62 24.71 -4.42
C ASP A 34 0.91 23.49 -3.83
N PHE A 35 1.23 23.17 -2.56
CA PHE A 35 0.62 22.04 -1.86
C PHE A 35 -0.90 22.12 -1.74
N GLY A 36 -1.48 23.31 -1.64
CA GLY A 36 -2.93 23.49 -1.56
C GLY A 36 -3.63 23.02 -2.84
N THR A 37 -3.08 23.40 -3.99
CA THR A 37 -3.55 22.98 -5.32
C THR A 37 -3.38 21.48 -5.51
N LEU A 38 -2.22 20.94 -5.19
CA LEU A 38 -1.92 19.50 -5.24
C LEU A 38 -2.91 18.71 -4.37
N CYS A 39 -3.05 19.06 -3.10
CA CYS A 39 -3.96 18.40 -2.15
C CYS A 39 -5.42 18.43 -2.62
N ASN A 40 -5.88 19.59 -3.12
CA ASN A 40 -7.24 19.71 -3.64
C ASN A 40 -7.47 18.86 -4.88
N THR A 41 -6.46 18.71 -5.73
CA THR A 41 -6.53 17.85 -6.92
C THR A 41 -6.64 16.38 -6.52
N VAL A 42 -5.81 15.90 -5.59
CA VAL A 42 -5.89 14.53 -5.05
C VAL A 42 -7.29 14.28 -4.47
N LYS A 43 -7.75 15.16 -3.58
CA LYS A 43 -9.04 15.02 -2.92
C LYS A 43 -10.21 14.98 -3.91
N LYS A 44 -10.23 15.88 -4.88
CA LYS A 44 -11.29 15.94 -5.92
C LYS A 44 -11.26 14.71 -6.82
N THR A 45 -10.08 14.20 -7.15
CA THR A 45 -9.92 13.01 -7.97
C THR A 45 -10.40 11.77 -7.22
N ALA A 46 -10.00 11.60 -5.97
CA ALA A 46 -10.50 10.52 -5.11
C ALA A 46 -12.02 10.57 -4.95
N PHE A 47 -12.59 11.75 -4.76
CA PHE A 47 -14.04 11.94 -4.74
C PHE A 47 -14.71 11.43 -6.02
N LYS A 48 -14.19 11.80 -7.19
CA LYS A 48 -14.74 11.39 -8.50
C LYS A 48 -14.65 9.87 -8.68
N ILE A 49 -13.49 9.27 -8.38
CA ILE A 49 -13.28 7.82 -8.49
C ILE A 49 -14.30 7.08 -7.62
N THR A 50 -14.46 7.49 -6.37
CA THR A 50 -15.41 6.89 -5.44
C THR A 50 -16.86 7.03 -5.91
N ARG A 51 -17.24 8.17 -6.45
CA ARG A 51 -18.60 8.39 -7.00
C ARG A 51 -18.88 7.50 -8.21
N VAL A 52 -17.91 7.34 -9.11
CA VAL A 52 -18.04 6.43 -10.27
C VAL A 52 -18.16 4.98 -9.79
N GLY A 53 -17.33 4.56 -8.84
CA GLY A 53 -17.42 3.22 -8.25
C GLY A 53 -18.79 2.95 -7.64
N GLN A 54 -19.36 3.91 -6.90
CA GLN A 54 -20.71 3.78 -6.34
C GLN A 54 -21.81 3.67 -7.41
N LEU A 55 -21.68 4.44 -8.49
CA LEU A 55 -22.65 4.40 -9.59
C LEU A 55 -22.67 3.01 -10.25
N VAL A 56 -21.47 2.49 -10.56
CA VAL A 56 -21.31 1.15 -11.15
C VAL A 56 -21.83 0.06 -10.19
N ALA A 57 -21.52 0.18 -8.89
CA ALA A 57 -21.98 -0.79 -7.88
C ALA A 57 -23.50 -0.87 -7.78
N ARG A 58 -24.18 0.27 -7.82
CA ARG A 58 -25.65 0.32 -7.80
C ARG A 58 -26.25 -0.31 -9.03
N GLU A 59 -25.75 0.03 -10.20
CA GLU A 59 -26.19 -0.55 -11.47
C GLU A 59 -26.00 -2.09 -11.48
N ALA A 60 -24.85 -2.57 -11.00
CA ALA A 60 -24.58 -4.01 -10.88
C ALA A 60 -25.52 -4.68 -9.89
N SER A 61 -25.78 -4.05 -8.73
CA SER A 61 -26.71 -4.53 -7.72
C SER A 61 -28.13 -4.68 -8.27
N GLU A 62 -28.61 -3.68 -8.98
CA GLU A 62 -29.95 -3.71 -9.59
C GLU A 62 -30.07 -4.81 -10.66
N ARG A 63 -29.06 -4.97 -11.53
CA ARG A 63 -29.08 -5.98 -12.61
C ARG A 63 -28.97 -7.41 -12.09
N LEU A 64 -28.20 -7.63 -11.02
CA LEU A 64 -27.94 -8.97 -10.50
C LEU A 64 -28.89 -9.37 -9.38
N GLY A 65 -29.64 -8.42 -8.81
CA GLY A 65 -30.48 -8.66 -7.63
C GLY A 65 -29.66 -8.94 -6.35
N ILE A 66 -28.38 -8.57 -6.32
CA ILE A 66 -27.47 -8.80 -5.19
C ILE A 66 -27.23 -7.46 -4.47
N PRO A 67 -27.33 -7.41 -3.12
CA PRO A 67 -27.12 -6.17 -2.38
C PRO A 67 -25.74 -5.54 -2.63
N PHE A 68 -25.70 -4.22 -2.73
CA PHE A 68 -24.45 -3.45 -2.73
C PHE A 68 -23.95 -3.25 -1.29
N GLY A 69 -22.70 -3.57 -1.03
CA GLY A 69 -22.02 -3.41 0.25
C GLY A 69 -21.21 -2.13 0.33
N ILE A 70 -19.94 -2.19 -0.03
CA ILE A 70 -19.01 -1.08 0.15
C ILE A 70 -18.20 -0.78 -1.12
N ILE A 71 -17.60 0.45 -1.10
CA ILE A 71 -16.54 0.87 -2.01
C ILE A 71 -15.25 0.92 -1.23
N ASP A 72 -14.24 0.24 -1.73
CA ASP A 72 -12.87 0.32 -1.23
C ASP A 72 -12.19 1.60 -1.76
N LEU A 73 -11.54 2.35 -0.87
CA LEU A 73 -10.84 3.60 -1.20
C LEU A 73 -9.35 3.40 -1.48
N SER A 74 -8.89 2.17 -1.64
CA SER A 74 -7.48 1.91 -1.89
C SER A 74 -7.07 2.32 -3.30
N LEU A 75 -5.85 2.86 -3.40
CA LEU A 75 -5.12 3.01 -4.64
C LEU A 75 -4.18 1.80 -4.75
N ALA A 76 -4.65 0.76 -5.41
CA ALA A 76 -3.88 -0.47 -5.65
C ALA A 76 -3.31 -0.40 -7.07
N PRO A 77 -1.98 -0.40 -7.24
CA PRO A 77 -1.35 -0.38 -8.56
C PRO A 77 -1.51 -1.73 -9.26
N THR A 78 -1.23 -1.72 -10.56
CA THR A 78 -1.09 -2.94 -11.37
C THR A 78 0.23 -2.88 -12.14
N PRO A 79 0.73 -4.00 -12.69
CA PRO A 79 1.95 -4.00 -13.49
C PRO A 79 1.84 -3.22 -14.81
N ALA A 80 0.66 -2.71 -15.13
CA ALA A 80 0.44 -1.91 -16.33
C ALA A 80 1.19 -0.58 -16.25
N ILE A 81 1.86 -0.21 -17.34
CA ILE A 81 2.59 1.07 -17.45
C ILE A 81 1.62 2.23 -17.19
N GLY A 82 2.00 3.10 -16.26
CA GLY A 82 1.23 4.29 -15.90
C GLY A 82 0.20 4.07 -14.78
N ASP A 83 0.06 2.85 -14.25
CA ASP A 83 -0.79 2.53 -13.10
C ASP A 83 0.07 2.25 -11.85
N SER A 84 0.90 3.22 -11.48
CA SER A 84 1.95 3.12 -10.46
C SER A 84 1.77 4.17 -9.36
N ILE A 85 1.94 3.78 -8.11
CA ILE A 85 2.05 4.70 -6.96
C ILE A 85 3.36 5.46 -6.99
N ALA A 86 4.44 4.82 -7.43
CA ALA A 86 5.73 5.49 -7.57
C ALA A 86 5.65 6.65 -8.58
N ASP A 87 4.92 6.48 -9.68
CA ASP A 87 4.69 7.55 -10.66
C ASP A 87 3.92 8.73 -10.04
N ILE A 88 2.98 8.46 -9.12
CA ILE A 88 2.29 9.52 -8.38
C ILE A 88 3.29 10.35 -7.57
N PHE A 89 4.26 9.71 -6.91
CA PHE A 89 5.29 10.43 -6.16
C PHE A 89 6.16 11.32 -7.07
N VAL A 90 6.44 10.87 -8.29
CA VAL A 90 7.15 11.68 -9.28
C VAL A 90 6.34 12.92 -9.64
N GLU A 91 5.04 12.79 -9.89
CA GLU A 91 4.16 13.94 -10.15
C GLU A 91 4.02 14.88 -8.93
N MET A 92 4.21 14.35 -7.71
CA MET A 92 4.27 15.16 -6.49
C MET A 92 5.60 15.88 -6.30
N GLY A 93 6.59 15.68 -7.18
CA GLY A 93 7.86 16.39 -7.21
C GLY A 93 9.05 15.61 -6.64
N LEU A 94 8.93 14.30 -6.44
CA LEU A 94 10.08 13.45 -6.11
C LEU A 94 10.74 12.94 -7.39
N GLU A 95 12.05 12.84 -7.40
CA GLU A 95 12.78 12.26 -8.53
C GLU A 95 12.43 10.78 -8.71
N LYS A 96 12.30 10.05 -7.59
CA LYS A 96 11.98 8.63 -7.57
C LYS A 96 11.40 8.20 -6.21
N ALA A 97 10.60 7.14 -6.20
CA ALA A 97 10.18 6.49 -4.96
C ALA A 97 11.43 6.01 -4.17
N GLY A 98 11.43 6.22 -2.86
CA GLY A 98 12.60 5.96 -2.02
C GLY A 98 13.40 7.21 -1.66
N ALA A 99 13.37 8.27 -2.48
CA ALA A 99 14.01 9.54 -2.19
C ALA A 99 13.54 10.12 -0.84
N PRO A 100 14.38 10.95 -0.17
CA PRO A 100 13.93 11.71 0.99
C PRO A 100 12.63 12.47 0.68
N GLY A 101 11.63 12.34 1.57
CA GLY A 101 10.30 12.90 1.32
C GLY A 101 9.23 11.89 0.90
N THR A 102 9.59 10.68 0.43
CA THR A 102 8.62 9.68 -0.05
C THR A 102 7.57 9.31 1.02
N THR A 103 8.00 9.10 2.27
CA THR A 103 7.06 8.80 3.38
C THR A 103 6.10 9.98 3.63
N ALA A 104 6.59 11.22 3.55
CA ALA A 104 5.75 12.41 3.70
C ALA A 104 4.76 12.57 2.53
N ALA A 105 5.22 12.33 1.30
CA ALA A 105 4.36 12.35 0.11
C ALA A 105 3.26 11.29 0.21
N LEU A 106 3.59 10.08 0.65
CA LEU A 106 2.62 9.00 0.88
C LEU A 106 1.60 9.36 1.96
N ALA A 107 2.04 9.97 3.08
CA ALA A 107 1.14 10.44 4.12
C ALA A 107 0.15 11.50 3.60
N LEU A 108 0.65 12.46 2.83
CA LEU A 108 -0.16 13.49 2.21
C LEU A 108 -1.17 12.92 1.21
N LEU A 109 -0.72 12.01 0.33
CA LEU A 109 -1.58 11.32 -0.62
C LEU A 109 -2.73 10.60 0.09
N ASN A 110 -2.41 9.80 1.10
CA ASN A 110 -3.39 9.00 1.83
C ASN A 110 -4.41 9.85 2.60
N ASP A 111 -3.97 10.93 3.22
CA ASP A 111 -4.86 11.87 3.89
C ASP A 111 -5.89 12.48 2.92
N GLN A 112 -5.44 12.92 1.75
CA GLN A 112 -6.32 13.54 0.76
C GLN A 112 -7.25 12.52 0.08
N VAL A 113 -6.77 11.30 -0.17
CA VAL A 113 -7.61 10.20 -0.70
C VAL A 113 -8.74 9.87 0.28
N LYS A 114 -8.43 9.72 1.57
CA LYS A 114 -9.43 9.47 2.61
C LYS A 114 -10.45 10.60 2.69
N LYS A 115 -10.01 11.85 2.69
CA LYS A 115 -10.90 13.02 2.71
C LYS A 115 -11.84 13.06 1.49
N GLY A 116 -11.32 12.78 0.31
CA GLY A 116 -12.10 12.73 -0.92
C GLY A 116 -13.14 11.60 -0.91
N GLY A 117 -12.71 10.40 -0.54
CA GLY A 117 -13.56 9.21 -0.53
C GLY A 117 -14.69 9.28 0.48
N VAL A 118 -14.40 9.65 1.73
CA VAL A 118 -15.41 9.77 2.79
C VAL A 118 -16.47 10.84 2.46
N MET A 119 -16.09 11.90 1.77
CA MET A 119 -17.04 12.91 1.32
C MET A 119 -17.89 12.47 0.14
N ALA A 120 -17.45 11.44 -0.61
CA ALA A 120 -18.13 11.00 -1.82
C ALA A 120 -19.22 9.98 -1.57
N SER A 121 -19.12 9.16 -0.52
CA SER A 121 -20.04 8.06 -0.24
C SER A 121 -20.09 7.71 1.24
N SER A 122 -21.25 7.30 1.72
CA SER A 122 -21.44 6.67 3.03
C SER A 122 -21.18 5.15 2.99
N TYR A 123 -20.94 4.57 1.83
CA TYR A 123 -20.69 3.15 1.61
C TYR A 123 -19.19 2.83 1.53
N VAL A 124 -18.34 3.65 2.12
CA VAL A 124 -16.90 3.40 2.14
C VAL A 124 -16.52 2.36 3.17
N GLY A 125 -15.57 1.50 2.81
CA GLY A 125 -15.07 0.44 3.68
C GLY A 125 -13.77 -0.15 3.14
N GLY A 126 -13.36 -1.27 3.71
CA GLY A 126 -12.11 -1.92 3.31
C GLY A 126 -10.87 -1.13 3.70
N LEU A 127 -9.84 -1.24 2.89
CA LEU A 127 -8.58 -0.50 3.04
C LEU A 127 -8.68 0.85 2.34
N SER A 128 -7.94 1.85 2.79
CA SER A 128 -7.99 3.20 2.23
C SER A 128 -6.60 3.81 2.07
N GLY A 129 -6.36 4.40 0.91
CA GLY A 129 -5.08 5.00 0.55
C GLY A 129 -4.21 4.10 -0.33
N ALA A 130 -2.97 4.52 -0.55
CA ALA A 130 -2.08 3.84 -1.47
C ALA A 130 -1.47 2.57 -0.87
N PHE A 131 -1.46 1.51 -1.67
CA PHE A 131 -0.64 0.32 -1.47
C PHE A 131 0.77 0.59 -1.99
N ILE A 132 1.74 -0.12 -1.45
CA ILE A 132 3.14 0.01 -1.86
C ILE A 132 3.75 -1.38 -2.18
N PRO A 133 3.08 -2.22 -2.98
CA PRO A 133 3.66 -3.50 -3.39
C PRO A 133 4.86 -3.25 -4.29
N VAL A 134 5.86 -4.14 -4.25
CA VAL A 134 6.99 -4.03 -5.17
C VAL A 134 6.67 -4.66 -6.51
N SER A 135 6.13 -5.88 -6.55
CA SER A 135 5.97 -6.61 -7.82
C SER A 135 4.79 -6.14 -8.69
N GLU A 136 3.83 -5.47 -8.09
CA GLU A 136 2.59 -5.04 -8.76
C GLU A 136 2.69 -3.59 -9.28
N ASP A 137 3.84 -2.94 -9.11
CA ASP A 137 4.05 -1.52 -9.42
C ASP A 137 5.38 -1.34 -10.16
N GLN A 138 5.30 -1.03 -11.46
CA GLN A 138 6.51 -0.90 -12.29
C GLN A 138 7.46 0.17 -11.75
N GLY A 139 6.97 1.30 -11.29
CA GLY A 139 7.83 2.35 -10.73
C GLY A 139 8.50 1.96 -9.41
N MET A 140 7.85 1.11 -8.59
CA MET A 140 8.49 0.54 -7.39
C MET A 140 9.57 -0.47 -7.77
N ILE A 141 9.31 -1.34 -8.77
CA ILE A 141 10.31 -2.28 -9.32
C ILE A 141 11.56 -1.51 -9.79
N ASP A 142 11.36 -0.46 -10.57
CA ASP A 142 12.45 0.37 -11.09
C ASP A 142 13.23 1.05 -9.95
N ALA A 143 12.53 1.58 -8.95
CA ALA A 143 13.14 2.22 -7.79
C ALA A 143 14.00 1.26 -6.96
N VAL A 144 13.55 0.01 -6.79
CA VAL A 144 14.34 -1.06 -6.14
C VAL A 144 15.55 -1.43 -6.99
N THR A 145 15.35 -1.65 -8.29
CA THR A 145 16.42 -2.05 -9.22
C THR A 145 17.54 -1.02 -9.29
N GLU A 146 17.20 0.26 -9.21
CA GLU A 146 18.15 1.37 -9.20
C GLU A 146 18.73 1.66 -7.80
N GLY A 147 18.29 0.95 -6.78
CA GLY A 147 18.77 1.13 -5.40
C GLY A 147 18.24 2.37 -4.67
N ALA A 148 17.22 3.04 -5.23
CA ALA A 148 16.57 4.18 -4.59
C ALA A 148 15.62 3.75 -3.47
N LEU A 149 14.99 2.58 -3.59
CA LEU A 149 14.03 2.03 -2.63
C LEU A 149 14.59 0.78 -1.96
N THR A 150 14.76 0.82 -0.65
CA THR A 150 15.25 -0.29 0.17
C THR A 150 14.13 -0.87 1.03
N LEU A 151 14.37 -2.05 1.63
CA LEU A 151 13.42 -2.69 2.54
C LEU A 151 13.14 -1.80 3.76
N GLU A 152 14.16 -1.21 4.37
CA GLU A 152 14.02 -0.31 5.51
C GLU A 152 13.26 0.97 5.15
N LYS A 153 13.38 1.43 3.90
CA LYS A 153 12.58 2.56 3.42
C LYS A 153 11.11 2.16 3.25
N LEU A 154 10.84 0.97 2.77
CA LEU A 154 9.48 0.43 2.70
C LEU A 154 8.88 0.28 4.11
N GLU A 155 9.61 -0.27 5.09
CA GLU A 155 9.18 -0.33 6.49
C GLU A 155 8.81 1.06 7.03
N ALA A 156 9.65 2.07 6.80
CA ALA A 156 9.32 3.44 7.19
C ALA A 156 8.03 3.97 6.49
N MET A 157 7.79 3.59 5.25
CA MET A 157 6.58 3.97 4.50
C MET A 157 5.33 3.25 5.03
N THR A 158 5.48 2.06 5.62
CA THR A 158 4.35 1.32 6.20
C THR A 158 3.70 2.02 7.39
N CYS A 159 4.40 2.97 8.03
CA CYS A 159 3.79 3.85 9.03
C CYS A 159 2.55 4.59 8.51
N VAL A 160 2.49 4.88 7.22
CA VAL A 160 1.47 5.74 6.59
C VAL A 160 0.81 5.13 5.36
N CYS A 161 1.24 3.95 4.89
CA CYS A 161 0.61 3.25 3.77
C CYS A 161 -0.73 2.63 4.17
N SER A 162 -1.41 2.05 3.19
CA SER A 162 -2.71 1.42 3.42
C SER A 162 -2.63 0.02 4.06
N VAL A 163 -1.58 -0.75 3.80
CA VAL A 163 -1.50 -2.18 4.19
C VAL A 163 -0.27 -2.50 5.03
N GLY A 164 0.92 -2.32 4.52
CA GLY A 164 2.18 -2.80 5.10
C GLY A 164 3.19 -3.17 4.01
N LEU A 165 4.14 -4.03 4.34
CA LEU A 165 5.05 -4.63 3.37
C LEU A 165 4.27 -5.57 2.46
N ASP A 166 4.41 -5.39 1.16
CA ASP A 166 3.61 -6.14 0.20
C ASP A 166 4.41 -6.55 -1.03
N MET A 167 4.28 -7.82 -1.40
CA MET A 167 4.93 -8.42 -2.58
C MET A 167 6.45 -8.16 -2.64
N ILE A 168 7.14 -8.38 -1.54
CA ILE A 168 8.58 -8.18 -1.40
C ILE A 168 9.30 -9.51 -1.59
N ALA A 169 9.99 -9.66 -2.73
CA ALA A 169 10.83 -10.82 -2.98
C ALA A 169 12.20 -10.64 -2.29
N ILE A 170 12.63 -11.66 -1.54
CA ILE A 170 13.90 -11.69 -0.82
C ILE A 170 14.69 -12.96 -1.15
N PRO A 171 16.00 -13.05 -0.84
CA PRO A 171 16.79 -14.27 -1.05
C PRO A 171 16.17 -15.48 -0.40
N GLY A 172 16.18 -16.62 -1.10
CA GLY A 172 15.53 -17.85 -0.66
C GLY A 172 16.18 -18.52 0.55
N ASP A 173 17.42 -18.15 0.89
CA ASP A 173 18.18 -18.59 2.05
C ASP A 173 18.06 -17.66 3.25
N THR A 174 17.20 -16.63 3.18
CA THR A 174 16.94 -15.73 4.32
C THR A 174 16.44 -16.52 5.52
N LYS A 175 17.10 -16.32 6.66
CA LYS A 175 16.80 -17.04 7.90
C LYS A 175 15.40 -16.71 8.42
N ALA A 176 14.75 -17.71 9.02
CA ALA A 176 13.44 -17.54 9.66
C ALA A 176 13.47 -16.46 10.76
N GLU A 177 14.58 -16.36 11.50
CA GLU A 177 14.76 -15.32 12.52
C GLU A 177 14.76 -13.91 11.93
N THR A 178 15.38 -13.72 10.77
CA THR A 178 15.37 -12.42 10.07
C THR A 178 13.95 -12.05 9.65
N ILE A 179 13.20 -12.99 9.06
CA ILE A 179 11.79 -12.78 8.69
C ILE A 179 10.94 -12.47 9.94
N SER A 180 11.20 -13.17 11.04
CA SER A 180 10.53 -12.91 12.32
C SER A 180 10.83 -11.52 12.87
N GLY A 181 12.05 -11.02 12.65
CA GLY A 181 12.44 -9.64 12.98
C GLY A 181 11.63 -8.62 12.17
N ILE A 182 11.54 -8.77 10.87
CA ILE A 182 10.74 -7.93 9.97
C ILE A 182 9.26 -7.92 10.40
N ILE A 183 8.71 -9.08 10.75
CA ILE A 183 7.33 -9.18 11.25
C ILE A 183 7.17 -8.43 12.57
N ALA A 184 8.14 -8.51 13.45
CA ALA A 184 8.11 -7.81 14.74
C ALA A 184 8.18 -6.28 14.57
N ASP A 185 8.99 -5.79 13.62
CA ASP A 185 9.08 -4.37 13.28
C ASP A 185 7.75 -3.85 12.71
N GLU A 186 7.15 -4.57 11.77
CA GLU A 186 5.84 -4.22 11.22
C GLU A 186 4.71 -4.26 12.26
N ALA A 187 4.76 -5.22 13.19
CA ALA A 187 3.81 -5.26 14.31
C ALA A 187 3.97 -4.04 15.22
N ALA A 188 5.20 -3.62 15.50
CA ALA A 188 5.50 -2.43 16.30
C ALA A 188 5.02 -1.14 15.59
N ILE A 189 5.30 -1.02 14.29
CA ILE A 189 4.83 0.09 13.44
C ILE A 189 3.31 0.17 13.47
N GLY A 190 2.63 -0.94 13.25
CA GLY A 190 1.17 -1.01 13.26
C GLY A 190 0.58 -0.61 14.60
N MET A 191 1.15 -1.12 15.68
CA MET A 191 0.71 -0.82 17.04
C MET A 191 0.88 0.65 17.39
N VAL A 192 2.05 1.24 17.14
CA VAL A 192 2.33 2.66 17.45
C VAL A 192 1.43 3.60 16.62
N ASN A 193 1.21 3.28 15.37
CA ASN A 193 0.39 4.10 14.46
C ASN A 193 -1.11 3.75 14.51
N GLN A 194 -1.53 2.79 15.34
CA GLN A 194 -2.92 2.34 15.46
C GLN A 194 -3.52 1.95 14.11
N LYS A 195 -2.76 1.23 13.30
CA LYS A 195 -3.18 0.77 11.97
C LYS A 195 -2.85 -0.71 11.78
N THR A 196 -3.54 -1.34 10.85
CA THR A 196 -3.19 -2.68 10.37
C THR A 196 -1.90 -2.60 9.56
N THR A 197 -0.97 -3.49 9.83
CA THR A 197 0.18 -3.77 8.98
C THR A 197 0.14 -5.24 8.57
N ALA A 198 0.43 -5.52 7.31
CA ALA A 198 0.60 -6.86 6.77
C ALA A 198 2.06 -7.06 6.36
N VAL A 199 2.51 -8.30 6.34
CA VAL A 199 3.83 -8.68 5.84
C VAL A 199 3.67 -9.78 4.81
N ARG A 200 3.83 -9.41 3.53
CA ARG A 200 3.90 -10.33 2.41
C ARG A 200 5.31 -10.28 1.83
N VAL A 201 6.23 -10.93 2.54
CA VAL A 201 7.62 -11.12 2.15
C VAL A 201 7.79 -12.53 1.60
N ILE A 202 8.46 -12.68 0.46
CA ILE A 202 8.50 -13.91 -0.34
C ILE A 202 9.95 -14.37 -0.48
N PRO A 203 10.42 -15.35 0.32
CA PRO A 203 11.71 -15.98 0.11
C PRO A 203 11.67 -16.79 -1.19
N VAL A 204 12.52 -16.45 -2.16
CA VAL A 204 12.53 -17.10 -3.48
C VAL A 204 13.62 -18.14 -3.54
N VAL A 205 13.24 -19.39 -3.36
CA VAL A 205 14.18 -20.51 -3.30
C VAL A 205 15.08 -20.58 -4.53
N GLY A 206 16.39 -20.66 -4.29
CA GLY A 206 17.42 -20.76 -5.33
C GLY A 206 17.76 -19.44 -6.01
N LYS A 207 17.22 -18.32 -5.54
CA LYS A 207 17.53 -16.98 -6.08
C LYS A 207 18.11 -16.06 -5.02
N GLY A 208 18.95 -15.15 -5.48
CA GLY A 208 19.63 -14.15 -4.66
C GLY A 208 19.45 -12.72 -5.17
N VAL A 209 20.05 -11.77 -4.46
CA VAL A 209 20.04 -10.34 -4.81
C VAL A 209 20.57 -10.11 -6.24
N GLY A 210 19.88 -9.28 -7.00
CA GLY A 210 20.21 -8.97 -8.39
C GLY A 210 19.49 -9.85 -9.42
N GLU A 211 18.78 -10.89 -8.97
CA GLU A 211 17.90 -11.69 -9.80
C GLU A 211 16.45 -11.18 -9.72
N THR A 212 15.59 -11.74 -10.55
CA THR A 212 14.15 -11.41 -10.58
C THR A 212 13.31 -12.69 -10.44
N VAL A 213 12.09 -12.53 -9.95
CA VAL A 213 11.08 -13.59 -9.91
C VAL A 213 9.82 -13.12 -10.63
N GLU A 214 9.25 -14.01 -11.44
CA GLU A 214 7.99 -13.78 -12.15
C GLU A 214 6.85 -14.42 -11.36
N PHE A 215 5.81 -13.65 -11.05
CA PHE A 215 4.58 -14.14 -10.42
C PHE A 215 3.44 -14.27 -11.42
N GLY A 216 3.51 -13.49 -12.50
CA GLY A 216 2.52 -13.49 -13.57
C GLY A 216 1.21 -12.76 -13.25
N GLY A 217 0.44 -12.49 -14.29
CA GLY A 217 -0.86 -11.84 -14.18
C GLY A 217 -0.78 -10.47 -13.50
N LEU A 218 -1.69 -10.21 -12.57
CA LEU A 218 -1.74 -8.95 -11.82
C LEU A 218 -0.64 -8.83 -10.75
N LEU A 219 0.01 -9.94 -10.40
CA LEU A 219 1.10 -9.94 -9.41
C LEU A 219 2.45 -9.51 -10.02
N GLY A 220 2.58 -9.53 -11.36
CA GLY A 220 3.75 -9.05 -12.07
C GLY A 220 5.04 -9.81 -11.79
N TYR A 221 6.12 -9.08 -11.60
CA TYR A 221 7.45 -9.63 -11.27
C TYR A 221 8.15 -8.73 -10.25
N ALA A 222 9.15 -9.27 -9.54
CA ALA A 222 9.91 -8.48 -8.58
C ALA A 222 11.41 -8.73 -8.67
N PRO A 223 12.26 -7.71 -8.46
CA PRO A 223 13.66 -7.89 -8.14
C PRO A 223 13.81 -8.50 -6.74
N ILE A 224 14.81 -9.35 -6.55
CA ILE A 224 15.15 -9.89 -5.23
C ILE A 224 15.85 -8.79 -4.43
N MET A 225 15.19 -8.29 -3.39
CA MET A 225 15.69 -7.21 -2.56
C MET A 225 16.72 -7.71 -1.54
N PRO A 226 17.79 -6.96 -1.28
CA PRO A 226 18.70 -7.27 -0.19
C PRO A 226 17.98 -7.17 1.16
N VAL A 227 18.35 -8.08 2.08
CA VAL A 227 17.89 -8.09 3.47
C VAL A 227 19.11 -7.86 4.37
N ASN A 228 18.92 -7.14 5.47
CA ASN A 228 19.98 -6.91 6.45
C ASN A 228 20.55 -8.24 6.95
N GLN A 229 21.88 -8.36 6.94
CA GLN A 229 22.59 -9.63 7.25
C GLN A 229 22.95 -9.76 8.74
N PHE A 230 22.72 -8.75 9.55
CA PHE A 230 23.03 -8.83 10.98
C PHE A 230 22.01 -9.69 11.71
N ASP A 231 22.52 -10.48 12.67
CA ASP A 231 21.73 -11.48 13.37
C ASP A 231 20.81 -10.88 14.44
N CYS A 232 19.53 -11.25 14.39
CA CYS A 232 18.52 -10.87 15.38
C CYS A 232 18.02 -12.07 16.22
N SER A 233 18.59 -13.25 16.05
CA SER A 233 18.11 -14.51 16.65
C SER A 233 17.97 -14.44 18.18
N ALA A 234 18.91 -13.79 18.86
CA ALA A 234 18.84 -13.64 20.30
C ALA A 234 17.65 -12.77 20.75
N PHE A 235 17.21 -11.84 19.94
CA PHE A 235 16.05 -11.00 20.22
C PHE A 235 14.73 -11.74 19.95
N VAL A 236 14.55 -12.29 18.75
CA VAL A 236 13.28 -12.91 18.33
C VAL A 236 12.99 -14.23 19.06
N ASN A 237 14.02 -14.94 19.54
CA ASN A 237 13.85 -16.18 20.30
C ASN A 237 13.68 -15.96 21.81
N ARG A 238 13.54 -14.72 22.30
CA ARG A 238 13.24 -14.48 23.71
C ARG A 238 11.89 -15.04 24.07
N LYS A 239 11.85 -15.77 25.19
CA LYS A 239 10.62 -16.35 25.73
C LYS A 239 9.91 -15.39 26.67
N GLY A 240 8.63 -15.58 26.83
CA GLY A 240 7.82 -14.87 27.81
C GLY A 240 6.75 -13.97 27.16
N ARG A 241 6.09 -13.21 28.03
CA ARG A 241 5.02 -12.30 27.62
C ARG A 241 5.59 -10.92 27.29
N ILE A 242 5.17 -10.34 26.19
CA ILE A 242 5.37 -8.92 25.88
C ILE A 242 4.31 -8.13 26.66
N PRO A 243 4.69 -7.19 27.53
CA PRO A 243 3.75 -6.34 28.25
C PRO A 243 2.91 -5.48 27.29
N ALA A 244 1.70 -5.16 27.69
CA ALA A 244 0.88 -4.24 26.91
C ALA A 244 1.55 -2.85 26.83
N PRO A 245 1.60 -2.22 25.65
CA PRO A 245 2.23 -0.92 25.47
C PRO A 245 1.40 0.20 26.11
N ILE A 246 2.06 1.27 26.49
CA ILE A 246 1.43 2.50 26.99
C ILE A 246 1.23 3.43 25.80
N HIS A 247 -0.02 3.59 25.34
CA HIS A 247 -0.35 4.46 24.21
C HIS A 247 -0.48 5.95 24.57
N SER A 248 -0.59 6.29 25.85
CA SER A 248 -0.77 7.68 26.28
C SER A 248 0.51 8.52 26.23
N PHE A 249 1.67 7.89 26.25
CA PHE A 249 2.97 8.53 26.10
C PHE A 249 3.42 8.39 24.64
N LYS A 250 3.01 9.34 23.83
CA LYS A 250 3.54 9.47 22.46
C LYS A 250 4.66 10.51 22.49
N ASN A 251 5.82 10.10 22.00
CA ASN A 251 6.95 11.01 21.86
C ASN A 251 6.70 12.04 20.75
#